data_d5cabb910d567ab2e4674c454feb96c0
#
_entry.id   d5cabb910d567ab2e4674c454feb96c0
#
_cell.length_a   1.000
_cell.length_b   1.000
_cell.length_c   1.000
_cell.angle_alpha   90.00
_cell.angle_beta   90.00
_cell.angle_gamma   90.00
#
_symmetry.space_group_name_H-M   'P 1'
#
loop_
_entity.id
_entity.type
_entity.pdbx_description
1 polymer ?
#
loop_
_entity_poly.entity_id
_entity_poly.type
_entity_poly.pdbx_seq_one_letter_code
_entity_poly.pdbx_strand_id
1 'polypeptide(L)'
;SLGRHPHSGIGGRLRPHDHAVIDESLTAVGAADLADAFIGELSDGQRQRVMVARALAQEPSILLLDEPTSFLDPPGRIALLGMLREVCTARNIAVVVCSHDIEPVMRYADTLWVAGHDTDVVIGAPEDLARNGALEAAFRTEGITFDLRTLTFWQSDAGRPVARVVGHGVDADLAHHVLTRSGYRVVEQPGDEVLTIGVTDEGWAVDDCVLPTLSQLHEHLIGRHRERARS
;
A
#
# COMPACT_ATOMS: atom_id res chain seq x y z
N SER A 1 -26.67 -12.75 -10.36
CA SER A 1 -28.07 -12.87 -9.90
C SER A 1 -28.23 -12.80 -8.38
N LEU A 2 -27.33 -13.38 -7.58
CA LEU A 2 -27.43 -13.37 -6.12
C LEU A 2 -27.46 -11.96 -5.47
N GLY A 3 -26.88 -10.96 -6.10
CA GLY A 3 -26.91 -9.56 -5.62
C GLY A 3 -28.31 -8.97 -5.57
N ARG A 4 -29.22 -9.42 -6.42
CA ARG A 4 -30.62 -8.92 -6.47
C ARG A 4 -31.59 -9.74 -5.61
N HIS A 5 -31.11 -10.77 -4.91
CA HIS A 5 -31.97 -11.61 -4.06
C HIS A 5 -32.82 -10.81 -3.04
N PRO A 6 -32.30 -9.74 -2.38
CA PRO A 6 -33.11 -8.93 -1.48
C PRO A 6 -34.28 -8.20 -2.17
N HIS A 7 -34.18 -7.97 -3.48
CA HIS A 7 -35.18 -7.25 -4.29
C HIS A 7 -36.08 -8.19 -5.10
N SER A 8 -35.73 -9.49 -5.19
CA SER A 8 -36.55 -10.50 -5.87
C SER A 8 -37.66 -10.99 -4.93
N GLY A 9 -38.89 -10.99 -5.40
CA GLY A 9 -40.05 -11.49 -4.62
C GLY A 9 -39.98 -12.98 -4.32
N ILE A 10 -41.04 -13.50 -3.65
CA ILE A 10 -41.18 -14.94 -3.36
C ILE A 10 -41.11 -15.71 -4.67
N GLY A 11 -40.02 -16.46 -4.87
CA GLY A 11 -39.72 -17.22 -6.10
C GLY A 11 -38.45 -16.85 -6.83
N GLY A 12 -37.71 -15.78 -6.41
CA GLY A 12 -36.38 -15.45 -6.88
C GLY A 12 -36.29 -15.07 -8.37
N ARG A 13 -37.42 -14.74 -9.02
CA ARG A 13 -37.46 -14.42 -10.44
C ARG A 13 -37.00 -12.98 -10.66
N LEU A 14 -35.92 -12.81 -11.43
CA LEU A 14 -35.39 -11.52 -11.81
C LEU A 14 -36.29 -10.82 -12.82
N ARG A 15 -36.49 -9.52 -12.66
CA ARG A 15 -37.22 -8.64 -13.57
C ARG A 15 -36.24 -7.98 -14.55
N PRO A 16 -36.71 -7.38 -15.66
CA PRO A 16 -35.83 -6.68 -16.59
C PRO A 16 -34.95 -5.61 -15.92
N HIS A 17 -35.47 -4.87 -14.95
CA HIS A 17 -34.71 -3.92 -14.15
C HIS A 17 -33.57 -4.57 -13.36
N ASP A 18 -33.80 -5.75 -12.80
CA ASP A 18 -32.76 -6.47 -12.04
C ASP A 18 -31.58 -6.89 -12.92
N HIS A 19 -31.86 -7.28 -14.17
CA HIS A 19 -30.81 -7.57 -15.15
C HIS A 19 -30.01 -6.31 -15.49
N ALA A 20 -30.67 -5.16 -15.74
CA ALA A 20 -29.99 -3.90 -15.99
C ALA A 20 -29.06 -3.49 -14.83
N VAL A 21 -29.51 -3.60 -13.58
CA VAL A 21 -28.72 -3.27 -12.40
C VAL A 21 -27.52 -4.21 -12.24
N ILE A 22 -27.67 -5.50 -12.59
CA ILE A 22 -26.56 -6.47 -12.57
C ILE A 22 -25.51 -6.07 -13.62
N ASP A 23 -25.94 -5.78 -14.85
CA ASP A 23 -25.04 -5.43 -15.96
C ASP A 23 -24.31 -4.12 -15.69
N GLU A 24 -25.01 -3.09 -15.17
CA GLU A 24 -24.41 -1.85 -14.71
C GLU A 24 -23.40 -2.05 -13.57
N SER A 25 -23.70 -2.96 -12.65
CA SER A 25 -22.80 -3.25 -11.52
C SER A 25 -21.54 -3.99 -11.97
N LEU A 26 -21.66 -4.94 -12.91
CA LEU A 26 -20.52 -5.61 -13.51
C LEU A 26 -19.66 -4.65 -14.34
N THR A 27 -20.30 -3.76 -15.09
CA THR A 27 -19.61 -2.73 -15.87
C THR A 27 -18.84 -1.77 -14.99
N ALA A 28 -19.45 -1.32 -13.88
CA ALA A 28 -18.82 -0.37 -12.93
C ALA A 28 -17.53 -0.92 -12.30
N VAL A 29 -17.37 -2.23 -12.20
CA VAL A 29 -16.16 -2.86 -11.65
C VAL A 29 -15.24 -3.45 -12.74
N GLY A 30 -15.52 -3.19 -14.02
CA GLY A 30 -14.74 -3.73 -15.14
C GLY A 30 -14.79 -5.27 -15.21
N ALA A 31 -15.98 -5.87 -14.99
CA ALA A 31 -16.20 -7.31 -14.99
C ALA A 31 -17.38 -7.73 -15.89
N ALA A 32 -17.75 -6.88 -16.87
CA ALA A 32 -18.87 -7.16 -17.76
C ALA A 32 -18.65 -8.43 -18.61
N ASP A 33 -17.41 -8.68 -19.03
CA ASP A 33 -16.97 -9.86 -19.77
C ASP A 33 -17.04 -11.17 -18.95
N LEU A 34 -17.22 -11.08 -17.64
CA LEU A 34 -17.31 -12.22 -16.72
C LEU A 34 -18.75 -12.60 -16.37
N ALA A 35 -19.76 -11.99 -17.01
CA ALA A 35 -21.17 -12.18 -16.67
C ALA A 35 -21.63 -13.65 -16.72
N ASP A 36 -21.11 -14.40 -17.68
CA ASP A 36 -21.44 -15.82 -17.91
C ASP A 36 -20.38 -16.80 -17.39
N ALA A 37 -19.32 -16.30 -16.77
CA ALA A 37 -18.23 -17.13 -16.25
C ALA A 37 -18.61 -17.80 -14.94
N PHE A 38 -18.11 -19.03 -14.74
CA PHE A 38 -18.25 -19.72 -13.45
C PHE A 38 -17.30 -19.11 -12.42
N ILE A 39 -17.83 -18.78 -11.23
CA ILE A 39 -17.07 -18.11 -10.18
C ILE A 39 -15.82 -18.92 -9.72
N GLY A 40 -15.86 -20.24 -9.85
CA GLY A 40 -14.72 -21.11 -9.54
C GLY A 40 -13.58 -21.08 -10.55
N GLU A 41 -13.81 -20.52 -11.74
CA GLU A 41 -12.81 -20.39 -12.81
C GLU A 41 -12.14 -18.99 -12.82
N LEU A 42 -12.65 -18.08 -12.01
CA LEU A 42 -12.16 -16.73 -11.91
C LEU A 42 -10.84 -16.67 -11.13
N SER A 43 -9.91 -15.82 -11.60
CA SER A 43 -8.76 -15.42 -10.78
C SER A 43 -9.21 -14.68 -9.52
N ASP A 44 -8.35 -14.58 -8.50
CA ASP A 44 -8.71 -13.90 -7.25
C ASP A 44 -9.13 -12.44 -7.49
N GLY A 45 -8.44 -11.70 -8.37
CA GLY A 45 -8.81 -10.34 -8.72
C GLY A 45 -10.13 -10.25 -9.50
N GLN A 46 -10.41 -11.19 -10.39
CA GLN A 46 -11.70 -11.26 -11.10
C GLN A 46 -12.83 -11.59 -10.12
N ARG A 47 -12.59 -12.56 -9.25
CA ARG A 47 -13.55 -12.95 -8.22
C ARG A 47 -13.88 -11.79 -7.29
N GLN A 48 -12.87 -11.04 -6.85
CA GLN A 48 -13.04 -9.88 -5.98
C GLN A 48 -13.90 -8.80 -6.66
N ARG A 49 -13.63 -8.46 -7.94
CA ARG A 49 -14.45 -7.51 -8.69
C ARG A 49 -15.91 -7.99 -8.82
N VAL A 50 -16.14 -9.26 -9.11
CA VAL A 50 -17.49 -9.83 -9.17
C VAL A 50 -18.20 -9.79 -7.82
N MET A 51 -17.48 -10.00 -6.71
CA MET A 51 -18.05 -9.88 -5.36
C MET A 51 -18.45 -8.44 -5.02
N VAL A 52 -17.64 -7.46 -5.42
CA VAL A 52 -18.00 -6.03 -5.31
C VAL A 52 -19.22 -5.72 -6.19
N ALA A 53 -19.25 -6.17 -7.46
CA ALA A 53 -20.43 -6.01 -8.34
C ALA A 53 -21.70 -6.60 -7.71
N ARG A 54 -21.58 -7.78 -7.09
CA ARG A 54 -22.68 -8.41 -6.37
C ARG A 54 -23.23 -7.54 -5.23
N ALA A 55 -22.34 -6.90 -4.47
CA ALA A 55 -22.74 -5.99 -3.41
C ALA A 55 -23.37 -4.71 -3.96
N LEU A 56 -22.79 -4.13 -5.03
CA LEU A 56 -23.32 -2.96 -5.71
C LEU A 56 -24.69 -3.19 -6.35
N ALA A 57 -24.96 -4.43 -6.80
CA ALA A 57 -26.26 -4.80 -7.34
C ALA A 57 -27.40 -4.81 -6.29
N GLN A 58 -27.09 -4.64 -5.03
CA GLN A 58 -28.08 -4.38 -3.98
C GLN A 58 -28.49 -2.91 -3.88
N GLU A 59 -27.87 -2.03 -4.68
CA GLU A 59 -28.09 -0.58 -4.66
C GLU A 59 -27.90 0.02 -3.25
N PRO A 60 -26.76 -0.28 -2.59
CA PRO A 60 -26.52 0.17 -1.21
C PRO A 60 -26.18 1.67 -1.18
N SER A 61 -26.54 2.34 -0.08
CA SER A 61 -26.02 3.67 0.25
C SER A 61 -24.63 3.61 0.88
N ILE A 62 -24.29 2.47 1.52
CA ILE A 62 -23.01 2.23 2.18
C ILE A 62 -22.54 0.82 1.78
N LEU A 63 -21.34 0.73 1.24
CA LEU A 63 -20.67 -0.54 0.92
C LEU A 63 -19.59 -0.82 1.97
N LEU A 64 -19.72 -1.96 2.66
CA LEU A 64 -18.75 -2.42 3.65
C LEU A 64 -17.96 -3.58 3.06
N LEU A 65 -16.63 -3.47 3.07
CA LEU A 65 -15.71 -4.47 2.54
C LEU A 65 -14.68 -4.83 3.62
N ASP A 66 -14.59 -6.12 3.91
CA ASP A 66 -13.62 -6.65 4.85
C ASP A 66 -12.50 -7.33 4.09
N GLU A 67 -11.26 -6.84 4.27
CA GLU A 67 -10.04 -7.30 3.62
C GLU A 67 -10.16 -7.52 2.09
N PRO A 68 -10.70 -6.58 1.31
CA PRO A 68 -10.97 -6.80 -0.11
C PRO A 68 -9.71 -6.92 -0.97
N THR A 69 -8.56 -6.52 -0.45
CA THR A 69 -7.24 -6.59 -1.11
C THR A 69 -6.49 -7.88 -0.82
N SER A 70 -6.99 -8.70 0.11
CA SER A 70 -6.38 -9.99 0.46
C SER A 70 -6.30 -10.90 -0.77
N PHE A 71 -5.19 -11.63 -0.91
CA PHE A 71 -4.90 -12.53 -2.03
C PHE A 71 -4.65 -11.84 -3.38
N LEU A 72 -4.66 -10.50 -3.44
CA LEU A 72 -4.28 -9.77 -4.64
C LEU A 72 -2.79 -9.45 -4.65
N ASP A 73 -2.20 -9.48 -5.85
CA ASP A 73 -0.86 -8.96 -6.09
C ASP A 73 -0.83 -7.41 -5.92
N PRO A 74 0.33 -6.78 -5.73
CA PRO A 74 0.40 -5.33 -5.52
C PRO A 74 -0.32 -4.49 -6.59
N PRO A 75 -0.20 -4.74 -7.90
CA PRO A 75 -0.98 -4.05 -8.90
C PRO A 75 -2.50 -4.24 -8.76
N GLY A 76 -2.93 -5.46 -8.42
CA GLY A 76 -4.34 -5.78 -8.22
C GLY A 76 -4.97 -5.05 -7.04
N ARG A 77 -4.23 -4.86 -5.94
CA ARG A 77 -4.67 -4.06 -4.76
C ARG A 77 -4.91 -2.61 -5.15
N ILE A 78 -3.96 -2.01 -5.87
CA ILE A 78 -4.06 -0.62 -6.34
C ILE A 78 -5.25 -0.47 -7.30
N ALA A 79 -5.39 -1.38 -8.26
CA ALA A 79 -6.50 -1.36 -9.22
C ALA A 79 -7.86 -1.49 -8.54
N LEU A 80 -7.99 -2.37 -7.52
CA LEU A 80 -9.22 -2.52 -6.76
C LEU A 80 -9.60 -1.26 -5.99
N LEU A 81 -8.66 -0.66 -5.25
CA LEU A 81 -8.93 0.55 -4.47
C LEU A 81 -9.23 1.76 -5.37
N GLY A 82 -8.53 1.89 -6.50
CA GLY A 82 -8.83 2.91 -7.51
C GLY A 82 -10.26 2.77 -8.06
N MET A 83 -10.65 1.55 -8.44
CA MET A 83 -12.00 1.23 -8.89
C MET A 83 -13.06 1.53 -7.81
N LEU A 84 -12.80 1.18 -6.54
CA LEU A 84 -13.73 1.49 -5.44
C LEU A 84 -13.91 3.00 -5.28
N ARG A 85 -12.86 3.82 -5.42
CA ARG A 85 -12.95 5.27 -5.38
C ARG A 85 -13.79 5.83 -6.55
N GLU A 86 -13.61 5.31 -7.75
CA GLU A 86 -14.42 5.68 -8.91
C GLU A 86 -15.90 5.34 -8.69
N VAL A 87 -16.20 4.14 -8.20
CA VAL A 87 -17.57 3.70 -7.88
C VAL A 87 -18.19 4.57 -6.79
N CYS A 88 -17.44 4.90 -5.73
CA CYS A 88 -17.87 5.78 -4.64
C CYS A 88 -18.36 7.12 -5.21
N THR A 89 -17.54 7.74 -6.07
CA THR A 89 -17.85 9.03 -6.70
C THR A 89 -19.01 8.93 -7.69
N ALA A 90 -18.97 7.95 -8.60
CA ALA A 90 -19.95 7.81 -9.68
C ALA A 90 -21.37 7.47 -9.17
N ARG A 91 -21.46 6.67 -8.10
CA ARG A 91 -22.73 6.24 -7.52
C ARG A 91 -23.16 7.03 -6.29
N ASN A 92 -22.34 7.99 -5.83
CA ASN A 92 -22.57 8.79 -4.61
C ASN A 92 -22.90 7.90 -3.39
N ILE A 93 -22.09 6.87 -3.16
CA ILE A 93 -22.20 5.96 -2.02
C ILE A 93 -20.98 6.10 -1.11
N ALA A 94 -21.15 5.78 0.17
CA ALA A 94 -20.01 5.61 1.06
C ALA A 94 -19.41 4.21 0.91
N VAL A 95 -18.08 4.13 0.83
CA VAL A 95 -17.34 2.86 0.81
C VAL A 95 -16.45 2.81 2.05
N VAL A 96 -16.63 1.79 2.88
CA VAL A 96 -15.82 1.52 4.07
C VAL A 96 -15.05 0.24 3.83
N VAL A 97 -13.72 0.31 3.95
CA VAL A 97 -12.81 -0.81 3.75
C VAL A 97 -12.07 -1.08 5.06
N CYS A 98 -12.21 -2.29 5.60
CA CYS A 98 -11.29 -2.79 6.64
C CYS A 98 -10.07 -3.36 5.93
N SER A 99 -8.88 -2.95 6.34
CA SER A 99 -7.62 -3.44 5.76
C SER A 99 -6.47 -3.29 6.76
N HIS A 100 -5.50 -4.19 6.68
CA HIS A 100 -4.20 -4.06 7.35
C HIS A 100 -3.12 -3.50 6.42
N ASP A 101 -3.42 -3.28 5.14
CA ASP A 101 -2.52 -2.71 4.13
C ASP A 101 -2.54 -1.18 4.19
N ILE A 102 -1.72 -0.58 5.04
CA ILE A 102 -1.74 0.88 5.29
C ILE A 102 -1.34 1.68 4.05
N GLU A 103 -0.25 1.30 3.37
CA GLU A 103 0.30 2.09 2.26
C GLU A 103 -0.73 2.35 1.14
N PRO A 104 -1.39 1.33 0.55
CA PRO A 104 -2.40 1.61 -0.48
C PRO A 104 -3.63 2.33 0.09
N VAL A 105 -4.04 2.05 1.33
CA VAL A 105 -5.19 2.73 1.95
C VAL A 105 -4.93 4.23 2.12
N MET A 106 -3.73 4.63 2.55
CA MET A 106 -3.31 6.04 2.66
C MET A 106 -3.45 6.82 1.35
N ARG A 107 -3.35 6.16 0.19
CA ARG A 107 -3.45 6.81 -1.13
C ARG A 107 -4.88 7.02 -1.61
N TYR A 108 -5.84 6.22 -1.12
CA TYR A 108 -7.18 6.18 -1.68
C TYR A 108 -8.28 6.60 -0.70
N ALA A 109 -8.05 6.53 0.61
CA ALA A 109 -9.04 6.87 1.60
C ALA A 109 -9.12 8.40 1.83
N ASP A 110 -10.33 8.92 1.97
CA ASP A 110 -10.57 10.31 2.40
C ASP A 110 -10.47 10.44 3.93
N THR A 111 -10.78 9.36 4.65
CA THR A 111 -10.77 9.33 6.12
C THR A 111 -10.33 7.96 6.58
N LEU A 112 -9.45 7.91 7.57
CA LEU A 112 -9.05 6.69 8.28
C LEU A 112 -9.72 6.60 9.65
N TRP A 113 -10.07 5.38 10.01
CA TRP A 113 -10.42 4.98 11.35
C TRP A 113 -9.33 4.01 11.82
N VAL A 114 -8.48 4.48 12.70
CA VAL A 114 -7.31 3.73 13.15
C VAL A 114 -7.56 3.21 14.55
N ALA A 115 -7.60 1.90 14.70
CA ALA A 115 -7.72 1.22 15.99
C ALA A 115 -6.37 0.63 16.39
N GLY A 116 -5.79 1.08 17.49
CA GLY A 116 -4.60 0.50 18.10
C GLY A 116 -4.95 -0.53 19.18
N HIS A 117 -3.93 -1.24 19.69
CA HIS A 117 -4.12 -2.33 20.66
C HIS A 117 -4.68 -1.84 22.01
N ASP A 118 -4.26 -0.66 22.47
CA ASP A 118 -4.62 -0.08 23.77
C ASP A 118 -5.04 1.39 23.65
N THR A 119 -5.49 1.81 22.47
CA THR A 119 -5.86 3.20 22.21
C THR A 119 -7.29 3.29 21.72
N ASP A 120 -7.95 4.42 22.00
CA ASP A 120 -9.23 4.74 21.41
C ASP A 120 -9.09 4.83 19.88
N VAL A 121 -10.20 4.57 19.16
CA VAL A 121 -10.24 4.73 17.71
C VAL A 121 -10.01 6.20 17.37
N VAL A 122 -8.98 6.47 16.56
CA VAL A 122 -8.66 7.81 16.07
C VAL A 122 -9.17 7.95 14.64
N ILE A 123 -9.85 9.07 14.37
CA ILE A 123 -10.49 9.33 13.06
C ILE A 123 -9.92 10.62 12.49
N GLY A 124 -9.54 10.62 11.21
CA GLY A 124 -9.04 11.80 10.53
C GLY A 124 -8.57 11.53 9.09
N ALA A 125 -8.16 12.60 8.42
CA ALA A 125 -7.50 12.48 7.13
C ALA A 125 -6.16 11.72 7.29
N PRO A 126 -5.78 10.88 6.31
CA PRO A 126 -4.55 10.08 6.37
C PRO A 126 -3.31 10.92 6.73
N GLU A 127 -3.14 12.06 6.07
CA GLU A 127 -1.99 12.95 6.23
C GLU A 127 -1.96 13.60 7.63
N ASP A 128 -3.10 13.95 8.19
CA ASP A 128 -3.19 14.53 9.53
C ASP A 128 -2.86 13.51 10.60
N LEU A 129 -3.35 12.27 10.47
CA LEU A 129 -3.05 11.16 11.37
C LEU A 129 -1.58 10.73 11.30
N ALA A 130 -0.97 10.81 10.12
CA ALA A 130 0.46 10.59 9.95
C ALA A 130 1.26 11.71 10.64
N ARG A 131 0.92 12.97 10.39
CA ARG A 131 1.65 14.14 10.89
C ARG A 131 1.58 14.31 12.41
N ASN A 132 0.45 13.99 13.03
CA ASN A 132 0.26 14.10 14.48
C ASN A 132 0.76 12.88 15.27
N GLY A 133 1.32 11.87 14.60
CA GLY A 133 1.86 10.65 15.22
C GLY A 133 0.81 9.62 15.62
N ALA A 134 -0.47 9.81 15.26
CA ALA A 134 -1.53 8.87 15.63
C ALA A 134 -1.35 7.50 14.97
N LEU A 135 -0.88 7.47 13.71
CA LEU A 135 -0.56 6.21 13.02
C LEU A 135 0.59 5.48 13.72
N GLU A 136 1.68 6.19 14.05
CA GLU A 136 2.81 5.59 14.76
C GLU A 136 2.39 5.06 16.14
N ALA A 137 1.55 5.81 16.87
CA ALA A 137 1.04 5.39 18.17
C ALA A 137 0.16 4.14 18.09
N ALA A 138 -0.72 4.07 17.08
CA ALA A 138 -1.64 2.95 16.90
C ALA A 138 -0.93 1.63 16.52
N PHE A 139 0.15 1.73 15.77
CA PHE A 139 0.95 0.58 15.31
C PHE A 139 2.28 0.45 16.08
N ARG A 140 2.39 1.08 17.25
CA ARG A 140 3.61 1.05 18.05
C ARG A 140 3.99 -0.37 18.41
N THR A 141 5.15 -0.79 17.89
CA THR A 141 5.83 -2.04 18.22
C THR A 141 7.28 -1.69 18.53
N GLU A 142 7.87 -2.36 19.52
CA GLU A 142 9.27 -2.13 19.87
C GLU A 142 10.17 -2.34 18.64
N GLY A 143 11.00 -1.37 18.35
CA GLY A 143 11.89 -1.40 17.19
C GLY A 143 11.24 -1.09 15.83
N ILE A 144 9.99 -0.60 15.79
CA ILE A 144 9.33 -0.17 14.55
C ILE A 144 9.04 1.33 14.64
N THR A 145 9.33 2.07 13.59
CA THR A 145 9.03 3.50 13.41
C THR A 145 8.28 3.74 12.10
N PHE A 146 7.48 4.79 12.07
CA PHE A 146 6.75 5.22 10.88
C PHE A 146 7.51 6.32 10.15
N ASP A 147 7.77 6.12 8.86
CA ASP A 147 8.39 7.13 8.00
C ASP A 147 7.30 7.97 7.32
N LEU A 148 7.20 9.25 7.73
CA LEU A 148 6.24 10.21 7.18
C LEU A 148 6.46 10.52 5.68
N ARG A 149 7.68 10.35 5.18
CA ARG A 149 8.01 10.67 3.79
C ARG A 149 7.55 9.58 2.83
N THR A 150 7.73 8.33 3.23
CA THR A 150 7.34 7.16 2.43
C THR A 150 5.98 6.61 2.82
N LEU A 151 5.41 7.05 3.97
CA LEU A 151 4.18 6.56 4.58
C LEU A 151 4.24 5.05 4.86
N THR A 152 5.42 4.57 5.27
CA THR A 152 5.69 3.15 5.54
C THR A 152 6.28 2.94 6.93
N PHE A 153 6.20 1.69 7.42
CA PHE A 153 6.84 1.29 8.65
C PHE A 153 8.22 0.70 8.39
N TRP A 154 9.18 1.08 9.23
CA TRP A 154 10.56 0.60 9.17
C TRP A 154 11.00 0.04 10.51
N GLN A 155 11.92 -0.91 10.47
CA GLN A 155 12.62 -1.34 11.67
C GLN A 155 13.50 -0.20 12.18
N SER A 156 13.38 0.14 13.48
CA SER A 156 14.17 1.19 14.10
C SER A 156 15.68 0.97 13.89
N ASP A 157 16.33 2.04 13.48
CA ASP A 157 17.77 2.05 13.16
C ASP A 157 18.66 2.42 14.37
N ALA A 158 18.16 2.29 15.60
CA ALA A 158 18.93 2.60 16.79
C ALA A 158 20.21 1.74 16.83
N GLY A 159 21.36 2.43 16.82
CA GLY A 159 22.67 1.78 16.85
C GLY A 159 23.23 1.36 15.47
N ARG A 160 22.52 1.58 14.38
CA ARG A 160 23.08 1.35 13.04
C ARG A 160 24.05 2.46 12.64
N PRO A 161 25.12 2.15 11.89
CA PRO A 161 25.99 3.16 11.35
C PRO A 161 25.23 4.10 10.42
N VAL A 162 25.66 5.36 10.43
CA VAL A 162 24.98 6.42 9.70
C VAL A 162 25.60 6.60 8.33
N ALA A 163 24.74 6.76 7.31
CA ALA A 163 25.17 7.10 5.96
C ALA A 163 24.27 8.19 5.37
N ARG A 164 24.76 8.86 4.34
CA ARG A 164 23.99 9.81 3.54
C ARG A 164 24.20 9.58 2.06
N VAL A 165 23.21 9.94 1.26
CA VAL A 165 23.31 9.98 -0.19
C VAL A 165 23.41 11.44 -0.64
N VAL A 166 24.35 11.73 -1.52
CA VAL A 166 24.53 13.04 -2.17
C VAL A 166 24.21 12.86 -3.65
N GLY A 167 23.16 13.50 -4.09
CA GLY A 167 22.59 13.37 -5.42
C GLY A 167 21.06 13.42 -5.37
N HIS A 168 20.41 13.29 -6.52
CA HIS A 168 18.95 13.28 -6.64
C HIS A 168 18.52 12.35 -7.78
N GLY A 169 17.21 12.09 -7.83
CA GLY A 169 16.61 11.19 -8.81
C GLY A 169 16.68 9.72 -8.43
N VAL A 170 16.32 8.89 -9.38
CA VAL A 170 16.14 7.44 -9.17
C VAL A 170 17.39 6.77 -8.61
N ASP A 171 18.58 7.16 -9.06
CA ASP A 171 19.84 6.56 -8.60
C ASP A 171 20.15 6.89 -7.14
N ALA A 172 19.77 8.07 -6.66
CA ALA A 172 19.88 8.41 -5.24
C ALA A 172 18.88 7.62 -4.40
N ASP A 173 17.65 7.47 -4.88
CA ASP A 173 16.62 6.66 -4.20
C ASP A 173 17.02 5.18 -4.12
N LEU A 174 17.56 4.64 -5.19
CA LEU A 174 18.08 3.26 -5.22
C LEU A 174 19.27 3.08 -4.28
N ALA A 175 20.20 4.04 -4.20
CA ALA A 175 21.29 4.03 -3.25
C ALA A 175 20.79 4.05 -1.79
N HIS A 176 19.73 4.84 -1.51
CA HIS A 176 19.08 4.85 -0.21
C HIS A 176 18.54 3.46 0.18
N HIS A 177 17.86 2.78 -0.76
CA HIS A 177 17.37 1.42 -0.54
C HIS A 177 18.52 0.42 -0.28
N VAL A 178 19.62 0.52 -1.02
CA VAL A 178 20.80 -0.35 -0.81
C VAL A 178 21.41 -0.11 0.56
N LEU A 179 21.58 1.15 0.99
CA LEU A 179 22.10 1.50 2.31
C LEU A 179 21.23 0.92 3.43
N THR A 180 19.92 1.12 3.37
CA THR A 180 18.97 0.59 4.34
C THR A 180 19.04 -0.93 4.43
N ARG A 181 19.05 -1.62 3.29
CA ARG A 181 19.20 -3.08 3.19
C ARG A 181 20.55 -3.57 3.69
N SER A 182 21.60 -2.76 3.55
CA SER A 182 22.95 -3.05 4.05
C SER A 182 23.14 -2.71 5.54
N GLY A 183 22.08 -2.31 6.25
CA GLY A 183 22.10 -2.06 7.68
C GLY A 183 22.56 -0.66 8.08
N TYR A 184 22.50 0.31 7.20
CA TYR A 184 22.81 1.71 7.50
C TYR A 184 21.52 2.51 7.76
N ARG A 185 21.60 3.47 8.67
CA ARG A 185 20.60 4.52 8.84
C ARG A 185 20.93 5.68 7.92
N VAL A 186 20.03 6.03 7.02
CA VAL A 186 20.26 7.14 6.09
C VAL A 186 19.74 8.44 6.69
N VAL A 187 20.56 9.51 6.61
CA VAL A 187 20.27 10.85 7.13
C VAL A 187 20.46 11.90 6.02
N GLU A 188 19.72 13.00 6.12
CA GLU A 188 19.83 14.12 5.17
C GLU A 188 20.96 15.10 5.54
N GLN A 189 21.17 15.32 6.85
CA GLN A 189 22.17 16.27 7.33
C GLN A 189 23.50 15.60 7.64
N PRO A 190 24.64 16.23 7.34
CA PRO A 190 25.94 15.73 7.70
C PRO A 190 26.13 15.81 9.23
N GLY A 191 26.62 14.73 9.81
CA GLY A 191 27.12 14.65 11.17
C GLY A 191 28.57 14.15 11.14
N ASP A 192 29.22 14.13 12.31
CA ASP A 192 30.55 13.50 12.44
C ASP A 192 30.43 12.00 12.16
N GLU A 193 31.37 11.43 11.40
CA GLU A 193 31.45 10.00 11.04
C GLU A 193 30.29 9.46 10.17
N VAL A 194 29.78 10.25 9.22
CA VAL A 194 28.74 9.80 8.29
C VAL A 194 29.38 9.29 6.98
N LEU A 195 29.09 8.01 6.64
CA LEU A 195 29.46 7.47 5.33
C LEU A 195 28.72 8.22 4.23
N THR A 196 29.43 8.75 3.25
CA THR A 196 28.82 9.50 2.14
C THR A 196 28.84 8.68 0.85
N ILE A 197 27.68 8.55 0.20
CA ILE A 197 27.53 7.96 -1.12
C ILE A 197 27.20 9.08 -2.11
N GLY A 198 28.07 9.32 -3.06
CA GLY A 198 27.85 10.29 -4.15
C GLY A 198 27.27 9.61 -5.38
N VAL A 199 26.21 10.15 -5.95
CA VAL A 199 25.71 9.70 -7.27
C VAL A 199 26.51 10.40 -8.36
N THR A 200 27.07 9.63 -9.29
CA THR A 200 27.87 10.12 -10.42
C THR A 200 27.37 9.50 -11.73
N ASP A 201 27.81 10.01 -12.87
CA ASP A 201 27.48 9.45 -14.19
C ASP A 201 28.05 8.05 -14.40
N GLU A 202 29.09 7.65 -13.63
CA GLU A 202 29.76 6.36 -13.73
C GLU A 202 29.28 5.35 -12.68
N GLY A 203 28.38 5.76 -11.78
CA GLY A 203 27.86 4.92 -10.68
C GLY A 203 27.85 5.63 -9.34
N TRP A 204 28.17 4.92 -8.27
CA TRP A 204 28.11 5.40 -6.89
C TRP A 204 29.52 5.54 -6.30
N ALA A 205 29.90 6.76 -5.95
CA ALA A 205 31.18 7.07 -5.32
C ALA A 205 31.07 6.82 -3.79
N VAL A 206 31.99 6.01 -3.27
CA VAL A 206 32.10 5.69 -1.84
C VAL A 206 33.58 5.73 -1.48
N ASP A 207 33.96 6.55 -0.52
CA ASP A 207 35.37 6.82 -0.18
C ASP A 207 36.16 7.19 -1.45
N ASP A 208 37.18 6.43 -1.78
CA ASP A 208 38.05 6.64 -2.97
C ASP A 208 37.65 5.76 -4.17
N CYS A 209 36.49 5.09 -4.13
CA CYS A 209 36.05 4.15 -5.16
C CYS A 209 34.77 4.62 -5.84
N VAL A 210 34.66 4.39 -7.15
CA VAL A 210 33.39 4.48 -7.89
C VAL A 210 32.92 3.06 -8.21
N LEU A 211 31.70 2.76 -7.82
CA LEU A 211 31.10 1.43 -7.96
C LEU A 211 30.00 1.50 -9.04
N PRO A 212 30.23 0.85 -10.20
CA PRO A 212 29.34 0.97 -11.36
C PRO A 212 27.96 0.34 -11.18
N THR A 213 27.78 -0.54 -10.19
CA THR A 213 26.50 -1.24 -9.96
C THR A 213 26.09 -1.19 -8.50
N LEU A 214 24.77 -1.23 -8.26
CA LEU A 214 24.19 -1.30 -6.91
C LEU A 214 24.58 -2.62 -6.19
N SER A 215 24.85 -3.68 -6.92
CA SER A 215 25.34 -4.93 -6.35
C SER A 215 26.74 -4.76 -5.76
N GLN A 216 27.64 -4.10 -6.47
CA GLN A 216 28.98 -3.78 -5.97
C GLN A 216 28.92 -2.81 -4.78
N LEU A 217 28.03 -1.82 -4.82
CA LEU A 217 27.77 -0.94 -3.69
C LEU A 217 27.34 -1.76 -2.45
N HIS A 218 26.40 -2.69 -2.62
CA HIS A 218 25.95 -3.57 -1.54
C HIS A 218 27.07 -4.43 -0.97
N GLU A 219 27.86 -5.09 -1.82
CA GLU A 219 29.00 -5.90 -1.40
C GLU A 219 30.05 -5.11 -0.63
N HIS A 220 30.38 -3.91 -1.11
CA HIS A 220 31.29 -2.98 -0.44
C HIS A 220 30.80 -2.60 0.96
N LEU A 221 29.51 -2.23 1.08
CA LEU A 221 28.89 -1.86 2.36
C LEU A 221 28.89 -3.02 3.37
N ILE A 222 28.60 -4.24 2.93
CA ILE A 222 28.66 -5.44 3.80
C ILE A 222 30.09 -5.73 4.23
N GLY A 223 31.08 -5.56 3.35
CA GLY A 223 32.49 -5.70 3.69
C GLY A 223 32.89 -4.78 4.84
N ARG A 224 32.54 -3.51 4.76
CA ARG A 224 32.78 -2.53 5.83
C ARG A 224 32.11 -2.90 7.17
N HIS A 225 30.92 -3.44 7.14
CA HIS A 225 30.24 -3.91 8.35
C HIS A 225 31.00 -5.03 9.04
N ARG A 226 31.53 -5.99 8.27
CA ARG A 226 32.30 -7.11 8.81
C ARG A 226 33.64 -6.67 9.40
N GLU A 227 34.27 -5.66 8.85
CA GLU A 227 35.51 -5.09 9.37
C GLU A 227 35.27 -4.33 10.70
N ARG A 228 34.21 -3.52 10.77
CA ARG A 228 33.81 -2.83 12.01
C ARG A 228 33.41 -3.77 13.15
N ALA A 229 32.83 -4.92 12.84
CA ALA A 229 32.47 -5.92 13.85
C ALA A 229 33.68 -6.72 14.39
N ARG A 230 34.85 -6.62 13.76
CA ARG A 230 36.09 -7.30 14.16
C ARG A 230 37.06 -6.40 14.91
N SER A 231 36.86 -5.09 14.87
CA SER A 231 37.64 -4.08 15.59
C SER A 231 36.93 -3.64 16.89
#